data_23cbc590608546b7ccd7a49f054fd992
#
_entry.id   23cbc590608546b7ccd7a49f054fd992
#
_cell.length_a   1.000
_cell.length_b   1.000
_cell.length_c   1.000
_cell.angle_alpha   90.00
_cell.angle_beta   90.00
_cell.angle_gamma   90.00
#
_symmetry.space_group_name_H-M   'P 1'
#
loop_
_entity.id
_entity.type
_entity.pdbx_description
1 polymer ?
#
loop_
_entity_poly.entity_id
_entity_poly.type
_entity_poly.pdbx_seq_one_letter_code
_entity_poly.pdbx_strand_id
1 'polypeptide(L)'
;MTSMFRQSTNRLTVWLFALCLLFPFSKLSSAWRNTATQDKAFSISAVSKASSDSIMPERLTFPDSVALAAPETAGRSVSSLVAYLKQHLSTDDQLARAIYTWVSRNIKYNVYITYTSRNEEADEMKEIQKILSERKGICQDYALLFKALVKEAGMDAYVIDGYNRRDGALLPDPHEWCAAKVSGKWYMFDPTWGAGFVENYQFIPSPNHRFCKLLPDTLLKTHMPFDPMFQFRERPLSYEEFDTGVVDEQRSVPVFYWADTLALYARQDTLERLVSVRQRMLSNGRSNDLVYYM
;
A
#
# COMPACT_ATOMS: atom_id res chain seq x y z
N MET A 1 37.70 16.12 -64.08
CA MET A 1 36.32 16.10 -64.63
C MET A 1 35.41 15.82 -63.48
N THR A 2 34.77 16.82 -63.05
CA THR A 2 33.72 17.09 -62.08
C THR A 2 32.48 16.23 -62.25
N SER A 3 31.90 15.66 -61.19
CA SER A 3 30.46 15.60 -61.03
C SER A 3 30.06 15.49 -59.55
N MET A 4 29.35 16.50 -59.12
CA MET A 4 28.63 16.66 -57.87
C MET A 4 27.53 15.61 -57.75
N PHE A 5 27.39 14.99 -56.55
CA PHE A 5 26.13 14.39 -56.13
C PHE A 5 25.62 15.12 -54.88
N ARG A 6 24.47 15.72 -55.10
CA ARG A 6 23.65 16.52 -54.19
C ARG A 6 22.95 15.59 -53.19
N GLN A 7 23.19 15.73 -51.92
CA GLN A 7 22.39 15.10 -50.86
C GLN A 7 21.07 15.85 -50.72
N SER A 8 19.97 15.10 -50.86
CA SER A 8 18.63 15.52 -50.52
C SER A 8 18.34 15.15 -49.08
N THR A 9 18.33 16.13 -48.18
CA THR A 9 17.87 15.98 -46.83
C THR A 9 16.36 16.10 -46.77
N ASN A 10 15.69 14.99 -46.51
CA ASN A 10 14.26 14.96 -46.20
C ASN A 10 14.04 15.56 -44.80
N ARG A 11 13.50 16.77 -44.76
CA ARG A 11 12.96 17.43 -43.59
C ARG A 11 11.52 16.98 -43.40
N LEU A 12 11.30 15.99 -42.52
CA LEU A 12 9.98 15.62 -42.02
C LEU A 12 10.13 15.29 -40.51
N THR A 13 10.39 16.33 -39.76
CA THR A 13 10.28 16.27 -38.32
C THR A 13 9.92 17.66 -37.83
N VAL A 14 9.05 17.72 -36.84
CA VAL A 14 8.59 18.96 -36.16
C VAL A 14 7.29 19.56 -36.70
N TRP A 15 6.18 18.90 -36.42
CA TRP A 15 4.89 19.57 -36.13
C TRP A 15 4.03 18.69 -35.22
N LEU A 16 4.41 18.58 -33.92
CA LEU A 16 3.58 17.98 -32.86
C LEU A 16 3.88 18.58 -31.48
N PHE A 17 4.25 19.87 -31.46
CA PHE A 17 4.40 20.59 -30.19
C PHE A 17 3.84 22.01 -30.36
N ALA A 18 2.55 22.16 -30.52
CA ALA A 18 1.89 23.47 -30.39
C ALA A 18 0.37 23.34 -30.31
N LEU A 19 -0.16 22.62 -29.29
CA LEU A 19 -1.59 22.74 -28.94
C LEU A 19 -1.84 22.52 -27.43
N CYS A 20 -0.97 23.02 -26.59
CA CYS A 20 -1.16 23.03 -25.12
C CYS A 20 -0.96 24.41 -24.49
N LEU A 21 -1.26 25.47 -25.18
CA LEU A 21 -1.19 26.80 -24.60
C LEU A 21 -2.40 27.63 -25.07
N LEU A 22 -3.57 27.42 -24.49
CA LEU A 22 -4.68 28.37 -24.42
C LEU A 22 -5.82 27.83 -23.50
N PHE A 23 -5.53 27.58 -22.25
CA PHE A 23 -6.55 27.66 -21.21
C PHE A 23 -5.99 28.46 -20.03
N PRO A 24 -6.68 29.51 -19.58
CA PRO A 24 -6.16 30.36 -18.52
C PRO A 24 -6.21 29.63 -17.17
N PHE A 25 -5.03 29.45 -16.59
CA PHE A 25 -4.78 28.83 -15.27
C PHE A 25 -5.39 29.58 -14.09
N SER A 26 -6.28 30.55 -14.30
CA SER A 26 -6.75 31.46 -13.25
C SER A 26 -8.07 31.14 -12.59
N LYS A 27 -8.74 30.01 -12.93
CA LYS A 27 -10.05 29.68 -12.32
C LYS A 27 -10.11 28.37 -11.51
N LEU A 28 -9.05 27.59 -11.45
CA LEU A 28 -9.05 26.34 -10.64
C LEU A 28 -8.42 26.49 -9.25
N SER A 29 -7.82 27.64 -8.94
CA SER A 29 -7.17 27.84 -7.64
C SER A 29 -8.06 28.40 -6.53
N SER A 30 -9.33 28.73 -6.82
CA SER A 30 -10.24 29.33 -5.83
C SER A 30 -11.16 28.30 -5.13
N ALA A 31 -11.43 27.15 -5.73
CA ALA A 31 -12.30 26.15 -5.10
C ALA A 31 -11.60 25.37 -3.96
N TRP A 32 -10.26 25.25 -4.02
CA TRP A 32 -9.48 24.55 -2.99
C TRP A 32 -9.02 25.44 -1.84
N ARG A 33 -9.03 26.76 -2.01
CA ARG A 33 -8.58 27.68 -0.94
C ARG A 33 -9.66 28.03 0.08
N ASN A 34 -10.92 27.73 -0.17
CA ASN A 34 -12.03 28.06 0.75
C ASN A 34 -12.51 26.88 1.61
N THR A 35 -11.90 25.69 1.52
CA THR A 35 -12.19 24.56 2.43
C THR A 35 -11.10 24.33 3.49
N ALA A 36 -10.02 25.12 3.47
CA ALA A 36 -8.91 24.98 4.41
C ALA A 36 -9.07 25.76 5.71
N THR A 37 -10.21 26.36 5.97
CA THR A 37 -10.51 27.09 7.22
C THR A 37 -11.89 26.71 7.79
N GLN A 38 -12.11 25.44 7.98
CA GLN A 38 -12.98 24.94 9.03
C GLN A 38 -12.24 23.77 9.66
N ASP A 39 -11.95 23.93 10.95
CA ASP A 39 -11.48 22.91 11.86
C ASP A 39 -12.33 21.63 11.80
N LYS A 40 -12.20 20.85 10.73
CA LYS A 40 -12.59 19.45 10.75
C LYS A 40 -11.43 18.70 11.33
N ALA A 41 -11.40 18.71 12.66
CA ALA A 41 -10.70 17.73 13.44
C ALA A 41 -10.90 16.36 12.78
N PHE A 42 -9.80 15.81 12.31
CA PHE A 42 -9.73 14.55 11.58
C PHE A 42 -10.10 13.44 12.56
N SER A 43 -11.32 13.02 12.55
CA SER A 43 -11.73 11.86 13.33
C SER A 43 -11.43 10.62 12.48
N ILE A 44 -10.25 10.01 12.70
CA ILE A 44 -10.13 8.58 12.49
C ILE A 44 -11.12 7.99 13.52
N SER A 45 -12.34 7.78 13.07
CA SER A 45 -13.42 7.31 13.92
C SER A 45 -12.94 6.06 14.62
N ALA A 46 -12.99 6.12 15.94
CA ALA A 46 -12.69 5.05 16.85
C ALA A 46 -13.02 3.69 16.24
N VAL A 47 -12.12 2.74 16.40
CA VAL A 47 -12.48 1.33 16.31
C VAL A 47 -13.69 1.18 17.22
N SER A 48 -14.88 1.02 16.62
CA SER A 48 -16.06 0.77 17.43
C SER A 48 -15.71 -0.41 18.31
N LYS A 49 -15.97 -0.27 19.59
CA LYS A 49 -15.86 -1.35 20.56
C LYS A 49 -16.61 -2.52 19.97
N ALA A 50 -15.92 -3.41 19.28
CA ALA A 50 -16.50 -4.66 18.83
C ALA A 50 -17.21 -5.22 20.06
N SER A 51 -18.47 -5.58 19.86
CA SER A 51 -19.34 -6.16 20.89
C SER A 51 -18.47 -7.01 21.80
N SER A 52 -18.65 -6.88 23.11
CA SER A 52 -17.90 -7.51 24.18
C SER A 52 -18.04 -9.04 24.19
N ASP A 53 -17.92 -9.66 23.05
CA ASP A 53 -17.61 -11.06 22.94
C ASP A 53 -16.21 -11.21 23.52
N SER A 54 -16.13 -11.93 24.63
CA SER A 54 -14.94 -12.23 25.42
C SER A 54 -13.74 -12.46 24.48
N ILE A 55 -12.93 -11.41 24.31
CA ILE A 55 -11.67 -11.51 23.56
C ILE A 55 -10.79 -12.39 24.42
N MET A 56 -10.82 -13.70 24.16
CA MET A 56 -9.81 -14.61 24.68
C MET A 56 -8.44 -14.01 24.32
N PRO A 57 -7.53 -13.86 25.28
CA PRO A 57 -6.22 -13.30 24.98
C PRO A 57 -5.60 -14.11 23.85
N GLU A 58 -5.20 -13.43 22.79
CA GLU A 58 -4.61 -14.08 21.62
C GLU A 58 -3.40 -14.88 22.06
N ARG A 59 -3.42 -16.19 21.79
CA ARG A 59 -2.32 -17.08 22.16
C ARG A 59 -1.11 -16.77 21.29
N LEU A 60 -0.07 -16.21 21.89
CA LEU A 60 1.22 -16.03 21.24
C LEU A 60 1.81 -17.38 20.84
N THR A 61 2.35 -17.43 19.63
CA THR A 61 3.05 -18.60 19.09
C THR A 61 4.56 -18.42 19.24
N PHE A 62 5.34 -19.46 18.94
CA PHE A 62 6.78 -19.40 19.03
C PHE A 62 7.40 -18.24 18.20
N PRO A 63 7.01 -17.99 16.92
CA PRO A 63 7.49 -16.82 16.18
C PRO A 63 7.21 -15.48 16.85
N ASP A 64 6.04 -15.34 17.49
CA ASP A 64 5.70 -14.12 18.21
C ASP A 64 6.63 -13.90 19.41
N SER A 65 6.91 -14.98 20.16
CA SER A 65 7.83 -14.94 21.29
C SER A 65 9.25 -14.55 20.87
N VAL A 66 9.72 -15.08 19.74
CA VAL A 66 11.03 -14.70 19.16
C VAL A 66 11.05 -13.23 18.79
N ALA A 67 9.99 -12.73 18.12
CA ALA A 67 9.90 -11.31 17.73
C ALA A 67 9.91 -10.39 18.96
N LEU A 68 9.20 -10.77 20.02
CA LEU A 68 9.12 -10.00 21.28
C LEU A 68 10.42 -10.03 22.09
N ALA A 69 11.21 -11.10 21.97
CA ALA A 69 12.50 -11.24 22.62
C ALA A 69 13.64 -10.57 21.84
N ALA A 70 13.38 -10.00 20.66
CA ALA A 70 14.40 -9.35 19.87
C ALA A 70 15.06 -8.21 20.65
N PRO A 71 16.38 -8.22 20.85
CA PRO A 71 17.07 -7.16 21.57
C PRO A 71 16.98 -5.85 20.79
N GLU A 72 17.02 -4.72 21.47
CA GLU A 72 16.93 -3.40 20.84
C GLU A 72 17.99 -3.20 19.74
N THR A 73 19.18 -3.76 19.94
CA THR A 73 20.26 -3.73 18.95
C THR A 73 19.90 -4.41 17.63
N ALA A 74 19.11 -5.50 17.68
CA ALA A 74 18.60 -6.14 16.48
C ALA A 74 17.63 -5.23 15.70
N GLY A 75 16.81 -4.49 16.42
CA GLY A 75 15.83 -3.58 15.81
C GLY A 75 16.38 -2.27 15.22
N ARG A 76 17.70 -2.08 15.16
CA ARG A 76 18.33 -0.84 14.64
C ARG A 76 18.43 -0.79 13.13
N SER A 77 18.39 -1.93 12.46
CA SER A 77 18.37 -2.01 10.99
C SER A 77 17.55 -3.21 10.50
N VAL A 78 17.12 -3.14 9.24
CA VAL A 78 16.41 -4.24 8.58
C VAL A 78 17.25 -5.53 8.62
N SER A 79 18.50 -5.46 8.21
CA SER A 79 19.39 -6.63 8.15
C SER A 79 19.68 -7.22 9.53
N SER A 80 19.91 -6.39 10.56
CA SER A 80 20.16 -6.92 11.91
C SER A 80 18.95 -7.61 12.52
N LEU A 81 17.74 -7.07 12.27
CA LEU A 81 16.50 -7.70 12.75
C LEU A 81 16.24 -9.04 12.05
N VAL A 82 16.35 -9.05 10.71
CA VAL A 82 16.13 -10.28 9.95
C VAL A 82 17.20 -11.33 10.26
N ALA A 83 18.46 -10.94 10.46
CA ALA A 83 19.53 -11.86 10.88
C ALA A 83 19.19 -12.50 12.24
N TYR A 84 18.73 -11.70 13.22
CA TYR A 84 18.27 -12.23 14.50
C TYR A 84 17.10 -13.21 14.34
N LEU A 85 16.08 -12.86 13.57
CA LEU A 85 14.94 -13.73 13.35
C LEU A 85 15.33 -15.06 12.69
N LYS A 86 16.20 -15.01 11.66
CA LYS A 86 16.70 -16.20 10.95
C LYS A 86 17.56 -17.14 11.82
N GLN A 87 18.13 -16.65 12.91
CA GLN A 87 18.85 -17.52 13.88
C GLN A 87 17.88 -18.43 14.65
N HIS A 88 16.61 -18.05 14.77
CA HIS A 88 15.62 -18.74 15.60
C HIS A 88 14.47 -19.36 14.80
N LEU A 89 14.26 -18.89 13.57
CA LEU A 89 13.12 -19.24 12.71
C LEU A 89 13.63 -19.71 11.35
N SER A 90 13.02 -20.78 10.81
CA SER A 90 13.52 -21.48 9.62
C SER A 90 12.58 -21.48 8.43
N THR A 91 11.30 -21.08 8.63
CA THR A 91 10.30 -21.10 7.55
C THR A 91 9.80 -19.70 7.24
N ASP A 92 9.39 -19.48 5.98
CA ASP A 92 8.78 -18.22 5.53
C ASP A 92 7.58 -17.84 6.41
N ASP A 93 6.76 -18.83 6.78
CA ASP A 93 5.59 -18.63 7.63
C ASP A 93 5.96 -18.07 9.01
N GLN A 94 6.98 -18.64 9.62
CA GLN A 94 7.49 -18.18 10.91
C GLN A 94 8.08 -16.77 10.81
N LEU A 95 8.88 -16.53 9.77
CA LEU A 95 9.53 -15.23 9.53
C LEU A 95 8.49 -14.13 9.25
N ALA A 96 7.54 -14.38 8.36
CA ALA A 96 6.50 -13.40 8.03
C ALA A 96 5.64 -13.04 9.26
N ARG A 97 5.27 -14.05 10.09
CA ARG A 97 4.54 -13.83 11.33
C ARG A 97 5.37 -13.04 12.36
N ALA A 98 6.62 -13.41 12.56
CA ALA A 98 7.51 -12.71 13.49
C ALA A 98 7.74 -11.24 13.06
N ILE A 99 7.96 -11.00 11.77
CA ILE A 99 8.09 -9.65 11.20
C ILE A 99 6.82 -8.83 11.46
N TYR A 100 5.65 -9.40 11.16
CA TYR A 100 4.38 -8.74 11.45
C TYR A 100 4.22 -8.37 12.92
N THR A 101 4.50 -9.32 13.80
CA THR A 101 4.42 -9.13 15.26
C THR A 101 5.39 -8.04 15.71
N TRP A 102 6.62 -8.04 15.18
CA TRP A 102 7.61 -7.05 15.57
C TRP A 102 7.19 -5.65 15.12
N VAL A 103 6.77 -5.47 13.85
CA VAL A 103 6.33 -4.18 13.32
C VAL A 103 5.12 -3.65 14.08
N SER A 104 4.09 -4.47 14.24
CA SER A 104 2.85 -4.07 14.92
C SER A 104 3.05 -3.68 16.40
N ARG A 105 4.10 -4.19 17.06
CA ARG A 105 4.35 -3.92 18.48
C ARG A 105 5.41 -2.85 18.73
N ASN A 106 6.31 -2.63 17.77
CA ASN A 106 7.44 -1.72 17.98
C ASN A 106 7.27 -0.36 17.31
N ILE A 107 6.31 -0.22 16.39
CA ILE A 107 6.00 1.06 15.74
C ILE A 107 4.70 1.60 16.31
N LYS A 108 4.69 2.87 16.71
CA LYS A 108 3.50 3.58 17.20
C LYS A 108 2.90 4.41 16.08
N TYR A 109 1.57 4.42 15.98
CA TYR A 109 0.91 5.25 14.98
C TYR A 109 1.08 6.74 15.28
N ASN A 110 1.48 7.51 14.27
CA ASN A 110 1.67 8.96 14.39
C ASN A 110 0.40 9.70 13.99
N VAL A 111 -0.39 10.07 14.98
CA VAL A 111 -1.67 10.77 14.79
C VAL A 111 -1.53 12.23 14.34
N TYR A 112 -0.31 12.78 14.36
CA TYR A 112 -0.04 14.19 14.02
C TYR A 112 0.45 14.38 12.58
N ILE A 113 0.66 13.29 11.84
CA ILE A 113 1.06 13.33 10.43
C ILE A 113 -0.09 12.81 9.59
N THR A 114 -0.43 13.54 8.55
CA THR A 114 -1.39 13.10 7.53
C THR A 114 -0.68 12.31 6.43
N TYR A 115 -1.45 11.54 5.69
CA TYR A 115 -0.99 10.87 4.48
C TYR A 115 -0.35 11.90 3.52
N THR A 116 0.86 11.62 3.07
CA THR A 116 1.57 12.40 2.06
C THR A 116 1.95 11.49 0.92
N SER A 117 1.74 11.92 -0.32
CA SER A 117 2.29 11.21 -1.47
C SER A 117 3.80 11.10 -1.30
N ARG A 118 4.33 9.89 -1.27
CA ARG A 118 5.78 9.69 -1.31
C ARG A 118 6.28 10.06 -2.69
N ASN A 119 7.36 10.84 -2.70
CA ASN A 119 8.15 10.91 -3.90
C ASN A 119 8.84 9.55 -4.06
N GLU A 120 8.59 8.82 -5.15
CA GLU A 120 9.23 7.51 -5.42
C GLU A 120 10.75 7.61 -5.52
N GLU A 121 11.28 8.81 -5.79
CA GLU A 121 12.71 9.11 -5.76
C GLU A 121 13.25 9.36 -4.34
N ALA A 122 12.35 9.46 -3.33
CA ALA A 122 12.81 9.56 -1.96
C ALA A 122 13.61 8.30 -1.60
N ASP A 123 14.75 8.50 -1.00
CA ASP A 123 15.64 7.43 -0.56
C ASP A 123 14.91 6.51 0.45
N GLU A 124 14.33 5.42 -0.09
CA GLU A 124 13.57 4.43 0.68
C GLU A 124 14.35 3.96 1.92
N MET A 125 15.66 3.82 1.79
CA MET A 125 16.51 3.39 2.91
C MET A 125 16.61 4.44 4.01
N LYS A 126 16.63 5.71 3.67
CA LYS A 126 16.61 6.79 4.68
C LYS A 126 15.29 6.82 5.43
N GLU A 127 14.16 6.64 4.71
CA GLU A 127 12.85 6.62 5.37
C GLU A 127 12.73 5.41 6.31
N ILE A 128 13.14 4.21 5.87
CA ILE A 128 13.19 3.02 6.72
C ILE A 128 14.06 3.26 7.96
N GLN A 129 15.24 3.86 7.80
CA GLN A 129 16.12 4.16 8.93
C GLN A 129 15.49 5.14 9.92
N LYS A 130 14.76 6.14 9.42
CA LYS A 130 14.00 7.09 10.23
C LYS A 130 12.90 6.37 11.03
N ILE A 131 12.10 5.52 10.36
CA ILE A 131 11.06 4.72 11.02
C ILE A 131 11.65 3.87 12.14
N LEU A 132 12.77 3.20 11.87
CA LEU A 132 13.46 2.36 12.85
C LEU A 132 14.03 3.17 14.03
N SER A 133 14.49 4.40 13.80
CA SER A 133 15.03 5.26 14.86
C SER A 133 13.93 5.92 15.70
N GLU A 134 12.85 6.39 15.07
CA GLU A 134 11.75 7.10 15.72
C GLU A 134 10.71 6.17 16.35
N ARG A 135 10.63 4.92 15.88
CA ARG A 135 9.60 3.94 16.29
C ARG A 135 8.18 4.48 16.14
N LYS A 136 7.96 5.29 15.12
CA LYS A 136 6.69 5.98 14.91
C LYS A 136 6.47 6.23 13.41
N GLY A 137 5.21 6.11 12.96
CA GLY A 137 4.86 6.33 11.57
C GLY A 137 3.37 6.23 11.30
N ILE A 138 2.96 6.42 10.04
CA ILE A 138 1.60 6.21 9.54
C ILE A 138 1.51 4.90 8.74
N CYS A 139 0.37 4.57 8.14
CA CYS A 139 0.18 3.33 7.37
C CYS A 139 1.28 3.09 6.32
N GLN A 140 1.71 4.15 5.61
CA GLN A 140 2.80 4.10 4.64
C GLN A 140 4.10 3.56 5.26
N ASP A 141 4.41 4.00 6.49
CA ASP A 141 5.64 3.66 7.19
C ASP A 141 5.61 2.20 7.69
N TYR A 142 4.47 1.77 8.20
CA TYR A 142 4.26 0.36 8.58
C TYR A 142 4.40 -0.57 7.37
N ALA A 143 3.76 -0.21 6.24
CA ALA A 143 3.79 -1.02 5.03
C ALA A 143 5.20 -1.07 4.42
N LEU A 144 5.88 0.08 4.35
CA LEU A 144 7.24 0.17 3.84
C LEU A 144 8.21 -0.67 4.66
N LEU A 145 8.18 -0.55 5.99
CA LEU A 145 9.05 -1.30 6.88
C LEU A 145 8.77 -2.80 6.80
N PHE A 146 7.49 -3.20 6.80
CA PHE A 146 7.11 -4.61 6.65
C PHE A 146 7.63 -5.18 5.32
N LYS A 147 7.40 -4.49 4.20
CA LYS A 147 7.92 -4.88 2.88
C LYS A 147 9.43 -5.08 2.92
N ALA A 148 10.17 -4.12 3.49
CA ALA A 148 11.62 -4.18 3.53
C ALA A 148 12.13 -5.38 4.33
N LEU A 149 11.54 -5.65 5.51
CA LEU A 149 11.89 -6.79 6.35
C LEU A 149 11.58 -8.13 5.67
N VAL A 150 10.43 -8.24 5.02
CA VAL A 150 10.01 -9.47 4.31
C VAL A 150 10.91 -9.73 3.09
N LYS A 151 11.28 -8.68 2.34
CA LYS A 151 12.23 -8.80 1.23
C LYS A 151 13.62 -9.20 1.68
N GLU A 152 14.14 -8.62 2.76
CA GLU A 152 15.42 -9.02 3.36
C GLU A 152 15.37 -10.47 3.89
N ALA A 153 14.19 -10.93 4.33
CA ALA A 153 14.00 -12.32 4.69
C ALA A 153 14.02 -13.29 3.48
N GLY A 154 13.97 -12.78 2.25
CA GLY A 154 14.06 -13.57 1.00
C GLY A 154 12.72 -13.84 0.35
N MET A 155 11.64 -13.18 0.77
CA MET A 155 10.30 -13.32 0.21
C MET A 155 9.95 -12.12 -0.68
N ASP A 156 9.15 -12.33 -1.74
CA ASP A 156 8.59 -11.25 -2.52
C ASP A 156 7.54 -10.49 -1.71
N ALA A 157 7.55 -9.15 -1.77
CA ALA A 157 6.55 -8.31 -1.12
C ALA A 157 6.31 -7.01 -1.87
N TYR A 158 5.07 -6.51 -1.79
CA TYR A 158 4.62 -5.24 -2.34
C TYR A 158 3.87 -4.44 -1.27
N VAL A 159 4.04 -3.12 -1.30
CA VAL A 159 3.10 -2.18 -0.67
C VAL A 159 1.92 -2.03 -1.60
N ILE A 160 0.73 -1.95 -1.05
CA ILE A 160 -0.53 -1.81 -1.78
C ILE A 160 -1.21 -0.55 -1.29
N ASP A 161 -1.45 0.36 -2.22
CA ASP A 161 -2.27 1.55 -2.00
C ASP A 161 -3.74 1.23 -2.27
N GLY A 162 -4.61 1.79 -1.46
CA GLY A 162 -6.04 1.59 -1.61
C GLY A 162 -6.87 2.39 -0.63
N TYR A 163 -8.07 1.91 -0.35
CA TYR A 163 -8.97 2.48 0.63
C TYR A 163 -9.75 1.38 1.36
N ASN A 164 -10.32 1.75 2.47
CA ASN A 164 -10.89 0.80 3.41
C ASN A 164 -12.37 1.07 3.67
N ARG A 165 -13.06 0.00 4.11
CA ARG A 165 -14.37 0.13 4.75
C ARG A 165 -14.32 -0.47 6.16
N ARG A 166 -15.14 0.10 7.03
CA ARG A 166 -15.34 -0.40 8.40
C ARG A 166 -16.81 -0.30 8.75
N ASP A 167 -17.36 -1.37 9.32
CA ASP A 167 -18.77 -1.44 9.73
C ASP A 167 -19.74 -1.03 8.60
N GLY A 168 -19.42 -1.41 7.35
CA GLY A 168 -20.19 -1.10 6.14
C GLY A 168 -19.95 0.28 5.54
N ALA A 169 -19.26 1.20 6.23
CA ALA A 169 -18.96 2.55 5.74
C ALA A 169 -17.55 2.64 5.15
N LEU A 170 -17.40 3.35 4.04
CA LEU A 170 -16.08 3.69 3.49
C LEU A 170 -15.38 4.68 4.42
N LEU A 171 -14.09 4.47 4.62
CA LEU A 171 -13.24 5.43 5.30
C LEU A 171 -12.80 6.53 4.34
N PRO A 172 -12.69 7.79 4.80
CA PRO A 172 -12.43 8.93 3.90
C PRO A 172 -10.99 8.98 3.39
N ASP A 173 -10.07 8.29 4.08
CA ASP A 173 -8.64 8.39 3.81
C ASP A 173 -8.13 7.20 3.03
N PRO A 174 -7.12 7.40 2.16
CA PRO A 174 -6.37 6.31 1.58
C PRO A 174 -5.63 5.53 2.67
N HIS A 175 -5.33 4.28 2.38
CA HIS A 175 -4.63 3.38 3.29
C HIS A 175 -3.62 2.54 2.54
N GLU A 176 -2.53 2.20 3.22
CA GLU A 176 -1.51 1.28 2.70
C GLU A 176 -1.37 0.04 3.57
N TRP A 177 -1.24 -1.09 2.89
CA TRP A 177 -0.97 -2.40 3.48
C TRP A 177 -0.01 -3.20 2.60
N CYS A 178 0.16 -4.50 2.84
CA CYS A 178 1.13 -5.30 2.12
C CYS A 178 0.57 -6.60 1.57
N ALA A 179 1.13 -7.04 0.44
CA ALA A 179 1.12 -8.43 0.02
C ALA A 179 2.52 -9.02 0.18
N ALA A 180 2.60 -10.27 0.63
CA ALA A 180 3.84 -11.03 0.67
C ALA A 180 3.63 -12.47 0.18
N LYS A 181 4.61 -12.99 -0.55
CA LYS A 181 4.59 -14.37 -1.08
C LYS A 181 5.27 -15.30 -0.08
N VAL A 182 4.45 -15.93 0.75
CA VAL A 182 4.89 -16.83 1.81
C VAL A 182 4.73 -18.28 1.33
N SER A 183 5.80 -19.03 1.33
CA SER A 183 5.81 -20.44 0.87
C SER A 183 5.13 -20.63 -0.50
N GLY A 184 5.42 -19.71 -1.43
CA GLY A 184 4.93 -19.74 -2.81
C GLY A 184 3.51 -19.20 -3.06
N LYS A 185 2.79 -18.74 -2.01
CA LYS A 185 1.44 -18.18 -2.12
C LYS A 185 1.38 -16.74 -1.64
N TRP A 186 0.57 -15.90 -2.30
CA TRP A 186 0.33 -14.54 -1.89
C TRP A 186 -0.65 -14.45 -0.73
N TYR A 187 -0.24 -13.71 0.30
CA TYR A 187 -1.04 -13.38 1.48
C TYR A 187 -0.98 -11.89 1.75
N MET A 188 -2.00 -11.40 2.41
CA MET A 188 -2.16 -10.01 2.80
C MET A 188 -1.79 -9.78 4.26
N PHE A 189 -1.20 -8.63 4.53
CA PHE A 189 -0.77 -8.21 5.86
C PHE A 189 -1.10 -6.73 6.04
N ASP A 190 -1.76 -6.38 7.13
CA ASP A 190 -1.89 -4.98 7.54
C ASP A 190 -1.36 -4.81 8.97
N PRO A 191 -0.06 -4.50 9.11
CA PRO A 191 0.54 -4.30 10.41
C PRO A 191 0.05 -3.02 11.13
N THR A 192 -0.53 -2.07 10.39
CA THR A 192 -1.12 -0.85 10.96
C THR A 192 -2.38 -1.17 11.75
N TRP A 193 -3.34 -1.85 11.13
CA TRP A 193 -4.55 -2.31 11.82
C TRP A 193 -4.24 -3.41 12.85
N GLY A 194 -3.13 -4.09 12.67
CA GLY A 194 -2.59 -5.03 13.64
C GLY A 194 -1.94 -4.41 14.86
N ALA A 195 -1.56 -3.13 14.83
CA ALA A 195 -0.87 -2.46 15.93
C ALA A 195 -1.82 -1.89 16.99
N GLY A 196 -3.03 -1.46 16.59
CA GLY A 196 -3.98 -0.84 17.49
C GLY A 196 -4.95 0.08 16.75
N PHE A 197 -5.42 1.10 17.44
CA PHE A 197 -6.40 2.04 16.91
C PHE A 197 -6.17 3.45 17.47
N VAL A 198 -6.84 4.43 16.85
CA VAL A 198 -6.82 5.82 17.31
C VAL A 198 -8.16 6.15 17.98
N GLU A 199 -8.11 6.68 19.19
CA GLU A 199 -9.27 7.16 19.93
C GLU A 199 -8.91 8.50 20.57
N ASN A 200 -9.79 9.48 20.45
CA ASN A 200 -9.58 10.83 20.99
C ASN A 200 -8.22 11.44 20.62
N TYR A 201 -7.80 11.31 19.35
CA TYR A 201 -6.50 11.75 18.84
C TYR A 201 -5.28 11.11 19.53
N GLN A 202 -5.45 9.97 20.14
CA GLN A 202 -4.39 9.21 20.75
C GLN A 202 -4.31 7.81 20.14
N PHE A 203 -3.11 7.33 19.90
CA PHE A 203 -2.90 5.96 19.50
C PHE A 203 -3.00 5.05 20.73
N ILE A 204 -3.91 4.09 20.67
CA ILE A 204 -4.11 3.06 21.69
C ILE A 204 -3.52 1.76 21.15
N PRO A 205 -2.37 1.31 21.67
CA PRO A 205 -1.79 0.03 21.28
C PRO A 205 -2.74 -1.12 21.64
N SER A 206 -3.08 -1.92 20.65
CA SER A 206 -3.89 -3.13 20.80
C SER A 206 -3.44 -4.18 19.79
N PRO A 207 -2.17 -4.68 19.93
CA PRO A 207 -1.58 -5.57 18.96
C PRO A 207 -2.37 -6.85 18.81
N ASN A 208 -2.65 -7.24 17.56
CA ASN A 208 -3.43 -8.41 17.21
C ASN A 208 -2.98 -9.00 15.86
N HIS A 209 -3.32 -10.28 15.62
CA HIS A 209 -3.00 -10.98 14.37
C HIS A 209 -4.18 -11.13 13.41
N ARG A 210 -5.26 -10.36 13.62
CA ARG A 210 -6.46 -10.41 12.75
C ARG A 210 -6.16 -10.04 11.30
N PHE A 211 -5.09 -9.27 11.09
CA PHE A 211 -4.63 -8.81 9.77
C PHE A 211 -3.27 -9.41 9.38
N CYS A 212 -2.89 -10.52 10.01
CA CYS A 212 -1.66 -11.24 9.73
C CYS A 212 -1.95 -12.43 8.81
N LYS A 213 -1.29 -12.46 7.64
CA LYS A 213 -1.35 -13.59 6.70
C LYS A 213 -2.76 -13.99 6.27
N LEU A 214 -3.54 -13.02 5.84
CA LEU A 214 -4.88 -13.25 5.31
C LEU A 214 -4.85 -13.67 3.83
N LEU A 215 -5.80 -14.49 3.42
CA LEU A 215 -6.04 -14.68 1.99
C LEU A 215 -6.54 -13.36 1.36
N PRO A 216 -6.18 -13.07 0.10
CA PRO A 216 -6.62 -11.85 -0.60
C PRO A 216 -8.13 -11.62 -0.50
N ASP A 217 -8.95 -12.63 -0.77
CA ASP A 217 -10.42 -12.53 -0.68
C ASP A 217 -10.94 -12.21 0.73
N THR A 218 -10.19 -12.57 1.76
CA THR A 218 -10.57 -12.26 3.14
C THR A 218 -10.33 -10.80 3.45
N LEU A 219 -9.17 -10.26 3.07
CA LEU A 219 -8.86 -8.85 3.29
C LEU A 219 -9.70 -7.94 2.39
N LEU A 220 -10.01 -8.38 1.16
CA LEU A 220 -10.82 -7.64 0.19
C LEU A 220 -12.23 -7.29 0.70
N LYS A 221 -12.71 -7.92 1.77
CA LYS A 221 -13.97 -7.53 2.44
C LYS A 221 -13.92 -6.13 3.06
N THR A 222 -12.73 -5.66 3.38
CA THR A 222 -12.51 -4.39 4.08
C THR A 222 -11.48 -3.48 3.40
N HIS A 223 -10.65 -4.00 2.49
CA HIS A 223 -9.54 -3.29 1.86
C HIS A 223 -9.63 -3.40 0.34
N MET A 224 -9.84 -2.30 -0.35
CA MET A 224 -9.92 -2.24 -1.80
C MET A 224 -8.64 -1.62 -2.37
N PRO A 225 -7.81 -2.39 -3.09
CA PRO A 225 -6.61 -1.83 -3.72
C PRO A 225 -6.99 -0.88 -4.86
N PHE A 226 -6.21 0.18 -5.04
CA PHE A 226 -6.36 1.07 -6.21
C PHE A 226 -6.02 0.34 -7.51
N ASP A 227 -5.01 -0.51 -7.52
CA ASP A 227 -4.71 -1.34 -8.67
C ASP A 227 -5.38 -2.71 -8.54
N PRO A 228 -6.30 -3.07 -9.46
CA PRO A 228 -7.02 -4.35 -9.37
C PRO A 228 -6.12 -5.58 -9.45
N MET A 229 -4.87 -5.48 -9.91
CA MET A 229 -3.96 -6.64 -9.92
C MET A 229 -3.66 -7.15 -8.51
N PHE A 230 -3.67 -6.26 -7.50
CA PHE A 230 -3.45 -6.62 -6.11
C PHE A 230 -4.68 -7.19 -5.40
N GLN A 231 -5.76 -7.42 -6.12
CA GLN A 231 -6.84 -8.28 -5.64
C GLN A 231 -6.50 -9.77 -5.78
N PHE A 232 -5.50 -10.14 -6.62
CA PHE A 232 -5.09 -11.51 -6.92
C PHE A 232 -6.25 -12.40 -7.41
N ARG A 233 -7.13 -11.82 -8.24
CA ARG A 233 -8.34 -12.48 -8.77
C ARG A 233 -8.37 -12.40 -10.29
N GLU A 234 -8.84 -13.47 -10.93
CA GLU A 234 -9.12 -13.51 -12.37
C GLU A 234 -10.33 -12.65 -12.76
N ARG A 235 -11.23 -12.44 -11.80
CA ARG A 235 -12.36 -11.51 -11.90
C ARG A 235 -12.28 -10.51 -10.74
N PRO A 236 -11.57 -9.40 -10.91
CA PRO A 236 -11.48 -8.37 -9.88
C PRO A 236 -12.86 -7.76 -9.58
N LEU A 237 -13.12 -7.45 -8.33
CA LEU A 237 -14.24 -6.59 -7.96
C LEU A 237 -14.05 -5.22 -8.58
N SER A 238 -15.12 -4.63 -9.11
CA SER A 238 -15.12 -3.21 -9.44
C SER A 238 -15.15 -2.37 -8.16
N TYR A 239 -14.81 -1.09 -8.28
CA TYR A 239 -14.93 -0.17 -7.14
C TYR A 239 -16.37 -0.04 -6.69
N GLU A 240 -17.33 0.00 -7.62
CA GLU A 240 -18.76 0.06 -7.32
C GLU A 240 -19.22 -1.19 -6.54
N GLU A 241 -18.81 -2.39 -6.96
CA GLU A 241 -19.12 -3.63 -6.23
C GLU A 241 -18.57 -3.61 -4.80
N PHE A 242 -17.34 -3.09 -4.63
CA PHE A 242 -16.79 -2.94 -3.29
C PHE A 242 -17.54 -1.86 -2.49
N ASP A 243 -17.77 -0.68 -3.06
CA ASP A 243 -18.36 0.48 -2.38
C ASP A 243 -19.79 0.20 -1.93
N THR A 244 -20.58 -0.47 -2.77
CA THR A 244 -21.97 -0.83 -2.47
C THR A 244 -22.07 -2.12 -1.64
N GLY A 245 -21.06 -2.98 -1.69
CA GLY A 245 -21.08 -4.33 -1.12
C GLY A 245 -21.95 -5.32 -1.92
N VAL A 246 -22.39 -4.93 -3.11
CA VAL A 246 -23.23 -5.76 -4.01
C VAL A 246 -22.40 -6.21 -5.19
N VAL A 247 -22.17 -7.52 -5.28
CA VAL A 247 -21.43 -8.14 -6.41
C VAL A 247 -22.40 -8.39 -7.55
N ASP A 248 -22.11 -7.82 -8.73
CA ASP A 248 -22.88 -8.10 -9.94
C ASP A 248 -22.34 -9.38 -10.62
N GLU A 249 -22.94 -10.52 -10.31
CA GLU A 249 -22.58 -11.82 -10.88
C GLU A 249 -22.73 -11.88 -12.41
N GLN A 250 -23.53 -10.98 -13.01
CA GLN A 250 -23.76 -10.90 -14.45
C GLN A 250 -22.78 -9.95 -15.16
N ARG A 251 -21.98 -9.19 -14.40
CA ARG A 251 -20.98 -8.30 -14.98
C ARG A 251 -19.99 -9.08 -15.84
N SER A 252 -20.06 -8.89 -17.14
CA SER A 252 -19.13 -9.50 -18.09
C SER A 252 -17.79 -8.74 -18.02
N VAL A 253 -16.75 -9.41 -17.58
CA VAL A 253 -15.36 -8.90 -17.59
C VAL A 253 -14.44 -9.92 -18.24
N PRO A 254 -13.45 -9.50 -19.01
CA PRO A 254 -12.40 -10.39 -19.47
C PRO A 254 -11.68 -11.03 -18.28
N VAL A 255 -11.19 -12.25 -18.48
CA VAL A 255 -10.31 -12.89 -17.48
C VAL A 255 -9.08 -12.00 -17.27
N PHE A 256 -8.81 -11.67 -16.03
CA PHE A 256 -7.67 -10.85 -15.66
C PHE A 256 -6.50 -11.71 -15.20
N TYR A 257 -5.47 -11.78 -16.02
CA TYR A 257 -4.26 -12.57 -15.74
C TYR A 257 -3.32 -11.79 -14.78
N TRP A 258 -3.73 -11.70 -13.52
CA TRP A 258 -3.04 -10.91 -12.51
C TRP A 258 -1.59 -11.36 -12.29
N ALA A 259 -1.30 -12.67 -12.40
CA ALA A 259 0.05 -13.20 -12.19
C ALA A 259 1.02 -12.72 -13.28
N ASP A 260 0.59 -12.72 -14.55
CA ASP A 260 1.38 -12.20 -15.68
C ASP A 260 1.52 -10.70 -15.58
N THR A 261 0.45 -10.01 -15.17
CA THR A 261 0.45 -8.56 -14.93
C THR A 261 1.44 -8.18 -13.85
N LEU A 262 1.47 -8.91 -12.73
CA LEU A 262 2.41 -8.69 -11.64
C LEU A 262 3.86 -8.97 -12.06
N ALA A 263 4.09 -10.03 -12.86
CA ALA A 263 5.41 -10.34 -13.40
C ALA A 263 5.91 -9.26 -14.39
N LEU A 264 5.01 -8.67 -15.17
CA LEU A 264 5.33 -7.52 -16.03
C LEU A 264 5.62 -6.27 -15.18
N TYR A 265 4.76 -5.94 -14.22
CA TYR A 265 4.93 -4.81 -13.30
C TYR A 265 6.29 -4.83 -12.59
N ALA A 266 6.76 -6.00 -12.18
CA ALA A 266 8.06 -6.16 -11.52
C ALA A 266 9.26 -5.76 -12.40
N ARG A 267 9.10 -5.74 -13.74
CA ARG A 267 10.15 -5.42 -14.73
C ARG A 267 10.04 -4.00 -15.30
N GLN A 268 8.91 -3.33 -15.07
CA GLN A 268 8.65 -1.98 -15.55
C GLN A 268 9.46 -0.96 -14.77
N ASP A 269 9.85 0.11 -15.45
CA ASP A 269 10.34 1.33 -14.79
C ASP A 269 9.19 2.11 -14.12
N THR A 270 9.52 3.18 -13.40
CA THR A 270 8.55 3.99 -12.66
C THR A 270 7.45 4.56 -13.57
N LEU A 271 7.81 5.12 -14.73
CA LEU A 271 6.84 5.72 -15.65
C LEU A 271 5.91 4.65 -16.25
N GLU A 272 6.47 3.55 -16.69
CA GLU A 272 5.70 2.42 -17.22
C GLU A 272 4.72 1.87 -16.17
N ARG A 273 5.14 1.76 -14.91
CA ARG A 273 4.27 1.36 -13.80
C ARG A 273 3.11 2.32 -13.62
N LEU A 274 3.36 3.61 -13.51
CA LEU A 274 2.33 4.64 -13.34
C LEU A 274 1.29 4.58 -14.48
N VAL A 275 1.74 4.51 -15.73
CA VAL A 275 0.85 4.40 -16.89
C VAL A 275 0.02 3.14 -16.85
N SER A 276 0.62 1.99 -16.53
CA SER A 276 -0.08 0.70 -16.52
C SER A 276 -1.05 0.59 -15.34
N VAL A 277 -0.69 1.09 -14.16
CA VAL A 277 -1.57 1.17 -12.98
C VAL A 277 -2.78 2.04 -13.30
N ARG A 278 -2.55 3.27 -13.81
CA ARG A 278 -3.62 4.18 -14.21
C ARG A 278 -4.61 3.52 -15.18
N GLN A 279 -4.10 2.83 -16.20
CA GLN A 279 -4.95 2.16 -17.18
C GLN A 279 -5.81 1.06 -16.54
N ARG A 280 -5.24 0.25 -15.63
CA ARG A 280 -5.98 -0.79 -14.91
C ARG A 280 -7.04 -0.19 -13.97
N MET A 281 -6.73 0.90 -13.28
CA MET A 281 -7.69 1.61 -12.43
C MET A 281 -8.88 2.10 -13.24
N LEU A 282 -8.65 2.77 -14.38
CA LEU A 282 -9.70 3.25 -15.28
C LEU A 282 -10.55 2.09 -15.82
N SER A 283 -9.91 1.00 -16.26
CA SER A 283 -10.60 -0.18 -16.79
C SER A 283 -11.46 -0.89 -15.73
N ASN A 284 -11.13 -0.74 -14.46
CA ASN A 284 -11.89 -1.29 -13.33
C ASN A 284 -12.96 -0.32 -12.78
N GLY A 285 -13.25 0.77 -13.49
CA GLY A 285 -14.34 1.69 -13.20
C GLY A 285 -13.99 2.87 -12.30
N ARG A 286 -12.70 3.15 -12.05
CA ARG A 286 -12.32 4.33 -11.27
C ARG A 286 -12.13 5.56 -12.14
N SER A 287 -12.89 6.60 -11.83
CA SER A 287 -12.87 7.88 -12.57
C SER A 287 -12.75 9.09 -11.63
N ASN A 288 -12.06 8.93 -10.49
CA ASN A 288 -11.87 10.02 -9.56
C ASN A 288 -10.56 10.77 -9.80
N ASP A 289 -10.42 11.93 -9.15
CA ASP A 289 -9.28 12.83 -9.32
C ASP A 289 -7.93 12.16 -9.04
N LEU A 290 -7.87 11.14 -8.20
CA LEU A 290 -6.64 10.43 -7.88
C LEU A 290 -6.01 9.79 -9.12
N VAL A 291 -6.82 9.30 -10.07
CA VAL A 291 -6.35 8.71 -11.34
C VAL A 291 -5.73 9.76 -12.27
N TYR A 292 -6.06 11.02 -12.09
CA TYR A 292 -5.52 12.13 -12.91
C TYR A 292 -4.22 12.71 -12.35
N TYR A 293 -3.87 12.40 -11.09
CA TYR A 293 -2.65 12.87 -10.45
C TYR A 293 -1.52 11.81 -10.43
N MET A 294 -1.79 10.59 -10.85
CA MET A 294 -0.81 9.54 -11.10
C MET A 294 -0.35 9.56 -12.56
#